data_bdbd0e936da4ab53e2042baf038aac93
#
_entry.id   bdbd0e936da4ab53e2042baf038aac93
#
_cell.length_a   1.000
_cell.length_b   1.000
_cell.length_c   1.000
_cell.angle_alpha   90.00
_cell.angle_beta   90.00
_cell.angle_gamma   90.00
#
_symmetry.space_group_name_H-M   'P 1'
#
loop_
_entity.id
_entity.type
_entity.pdbx_description
1 polymer ?
#
loop_
_entity_poly.entity_id
_entity_poly.type
_entity_poly.pdbx_seq_one_letter_code
_entity_poly.pdbx_strand_id
1 'polypeptide(L)'
;MNTLRQIFFAPLALSSLVLSACGGSEPMVEYSPLDGEACVGSIESMPAGLSPVEDAALLQEALGKTGEGKLCAGRVFAASQAGSVTVYRVWNSAKSYTEFGKWWSLSKPIGTVASYREENAICPEWSELNQLTRCTLKAGAKVVIGPGQSASCMTLTYGKSAVNQVYMANDTRVGMLYVEGCSQLGVWP
;
A
#
# COMPACT_ATOMS: atom_id res chain seq x y z
N MET A 1 -70.69 56.89 15.21
CA MET A 1 -70.70 55.52 14.61
C MET A 1 -69.28 55.28 14.12
N ASN A 2 -68.48 54.60 14.98
CA ASN A 2 -67.06 54.33 14.75
C ASN A 2 -66.89 52.89 14.31
N THR A 3 -66.43 52.70 13.11
CA THR A 3 -66.08 51.40 12.57
C THR A 3 -64.59 51.14 12.83
N LEU A 4 -64.30 50.20 13.73
CA LEU A 4 -62.96 49.69 14.06
C LEU A 4 -62.51 48.74 12.95
N ARG A 5 -61.44 49.05 12.24
CA ARG A 5 -60.74 48.14 11.29
C ARG A 5 -59.75 47.33 12.05
N GLN A 6 -59.97 46.03 12.18
CA GLN A 6 -59.01 45.08 12.68
C GLN A 6 -57.97 44.76 11.59
N ILE A 7 -56.71 44.96 11.90
CA ILE A 7 -55.57 44.57 11.07
C ILE A 7 -55.08 43.19 11.56
N PHE A 8 -55.22 42.18 10.70
CA PHE A 8 -54.68 40.85 10.94
C PHE A 8 -53.21 40.85 10.54
N PHE A 9 -52.30 40.66 11.49
CA PHE A 9 -50.91 40.32 11.24
C PHE A 9 -50.81 38.81 11.08
N ALA A 10 -50.40 38.37 9.89
CA ALA A 10 -50.01 36.99 9.64
C ALA A 10 -48.56 36.81 10.06
N PRO A 11 -48.15 35.76 10.79
CA PRO A 11 -46.78 35.46 11.07
C PRO A 11 -46.08 34.81 9.86
N LEU A 12 -45.01 35.43 9.38
CA LEU A 12 -44.10 34.83 8.43
C LEU A 12 -43.33 33.70 9.11
N ALA A 13 -43.62 32.46 8.72
CA ALA A 13 -42.82 31.31 9.13
C ALA A 13 -41.53 31.28 8.29
N LEU A 14 -40.38 31.60 8.90
CA LEU A 14 -39.06 31.36 8.33
C LEU A 14 -38.78 29.83 8.39
N SER A 15 -38.92 29.15 7.26
CA SER A 15 -38.45 27.78 7.09
C SER A 15 -36.93 27.77 6.94
N SER A 16 -36.21 27.39 7.99
CA SER A 16 -34.77 27.13 7.95
C SER A 16 -34.52 25.82 7.20
N LEU A 17 -34.04 25.89 5.95
CA LEU A 17 -33.52 24.73 5.25
C LEU A 17 -32.18 24.34 5.91
N VAL A 18 -32.19 23.27 6.69
CA VAL A 18 -30.98 22.57 7.15
C VAL A 18 -30.45 21.76 5.97
N LEU A 19 -29.43 22.25 5.27
CA LEU A 19 -28.67 21.42 4.34
C LEU A 19 -27.83 20.44 5.19
N SER A 20 -28.32 19.22 5.35
CA SER A 20 -27.50 18.09 5.80
C SER A 20 -26.52 17.75 4.69
N ALA A 21 -25.29 18.23 4.79
CA ALA A 21 -24.17 17.73 4.00
C ALA A 21 -23.88 16.30 4.48
N CYS A 22 -24.50 15.32 3.83
CA CYS A 22 -24.02 13.94 3.91
C CYS A 22 -22.64 13.90 3.24
N GLY A 23 -21.58 14.02 4.04
CA GLY A 23 -20.25 13.63 3.65
C GLY A 23 -20.25 12.11 3.47
N GLY A 24 -20.62 11.64 2.29
CA GLY A 24 -20.46 10.25 1.88
C GLY A 24 -18.97 9.97 1.79
N SER A 25 -18.41 9.28 2.80
CA SER A 25 -17.17 8.56 2.60
C SER A 25 -17.47 7.51 1.54
N GLU A 26 -16.96 7.66 0.32
CA GLU A 26 -17.04 6.57 -0.66
C GLU A 26 -16.44 5.32 -0.03
N PRO A 27 -17.10 4.15 -0.10
CA PRO A 27 -16.54 2.92 0.42
C PRO A 27 -15.26 2.63 -0.36
N MET A 28 -14.13 2.72 0.33
CA MET A 28 -12.84 2.35 -0.25
C MET A 28 -12.91 0.87 -0.63
N VAL A 29 -12.71 0.58 -1.91
CA VAL A 29 -12.79 -0.78 -2.44
C VAL A 29 -11.68 -1.62 -1.80
N GLU A 30 -12.04 -2.43 -0.82
CA GLU A 30 -11.18 -3.45 -0.25
C GLU A 30 -11.27 -4.68 -1.14
N TYR A 31 -10.18 -5.00 -1.83
CA TYR A 31 -10.16 -6.16 -2.71
C TYR A 31 -10.03 -7.45 -1.90
N SER A 32 -10.96 -8.37 -2.14
CA SER A 32 -10.94 -9.71 -1.56
C SER A 32 -9.74 -10.51 -2.07
N PRO A 33 -9.21 -11.44 -1.24
CA PRO A 33 -8.13 -12.33 -1.65
C PRO A 33 -8.49 -13.12 -2.91
N LEU A 34 -7.51 -13.33 -3.81
CA LEU A 34 -7.74 -14.05 -5.07
C LEU A 34 -8.05 -15.56 -4.88
N ASP A 35 -7.70 -16.10 -3.72
CA ASP A 35 -7.97 -17.50 -3.34
C ASP A 35 -9.28 -17.67 -2.56
N GLY A 36 -9.98 -16.58 -2.24
CA GLY A 36 -11.21 -16.61 -1.45
C GLY A 36 -11.00 -16.86 0.05
N GLU A 37 -9.75 -17.03 0.51
CA GLU A 37 -9.41 -17.26 1.91
C GLU A 37 -8.95 -15.97 2.58
N ALA A 38 -9.36 -15.73 3.83
CA ALA A 38 -8.98 -14.54 4.58
C ALA A 38 -7.47 -14.33 4.65
N CYS A 39 -7.03 -13.09 4.52
CA CYS A 39 -5.66 -12.71 4.76
C CYS A 39 -5.34 -12.71 6.26
N VAL A 40 -4.08 -12.92 6.61
CA VAL A 40 -3.56 -12.67 7.95
C VAL A 40 -3.12 -11.21 8.02
N GLY A 41 -3.69 -10.44 8.96
CA GLY A 41 -3.46 -9.01 9.06
C GLY A 41 -4.30 -8.16 8.10
N SER A 42 -4.10 -6.86 8.20
CA SER A 42 -4.84 -5.84 7.47
C SER A 42 -3.90 -4.72 7.03
N ILE A 43 -4.38 -3.84 6.16
CA ILE A 43 -3.68 -2.60 5.84
C ILE A 43 -3.97 -1.63 6.97
N GLU A 44 -3.02 -1.53 7.91
CA GLU A 44 -3.11 -0.64 9.06
C GLU A 44 -2.88 0.83 8.65
N SER A 45 -2.48 1.67 9.57
CA SER A 45 -2.31 3.09 9.31
C SER A 45 -1.41 3.39 8.11
N MET A 46 -1.88 4.25 7.21
CA MET A 46 -1.09 4.74 6.09
C MET A 46 0.08 5.61 6.55
N PRO A 47 1.27 5.45 5.95
CA PRO A 47 2.35 6.40 6.13
C PRO A 47 1.93 7.81 5.68
N ALA A 48 2.36 8.83 6.42
CA ALA A 48 2.21 10.20 5.97
C ALA A 48 2.85 10.38 4.57
N GLY A 49 2.19 11.13 3.69
CA GLY A 49 2.67 11.35 2.33
C GLY A 49 2.13 10.38 1.28
N LEU A 50 1.27 9.43 1.68
CA LEU A 50 0.51 8.58 0.76
C LEU A 50 -0.97 8.95 0.77
N SER A 51 -1.59 8.97 -0.40
CA SER A 51 -3.04 9.13 -0.57
C SER A 51 -3.62 7.97 -1.37
N PRO A 52 -4.79 7.44 -1.00
CA PRO A 52 -5.42 6.35 -1.73
C PRO A 52 -5.80 6.81 -3.14
N VAL A 53 -5.58 5.94 -4.12
CA VAL A 53 -5.94 6.17 -5.53
C VAL A 53 -6.41 4.87 -6.16
N GLU A 54 -7.13 4.98 -7.28
CA GLU A 54 -7.56 3.82 -8.05
C GLU A 54 -6.53 3.49 -9.14
N ASP A 55 -6.12 2.21 -9.20
CA ASP A 55 -5.35 1.62 -10.28
C ASP A 55 -5.51 0.09 -10.26
N ALA A 56 -6.58 -0.37 -10.90
CA ALA A 56 -6.94 -1.79 -10.91
C ALA A 56 -5.85 -2.67 -11.56
N ALA A 57 -5.15 -2.17 -12.58
CA ALA A 57 -4.10 -2.93 -13.26
C ALA A 57 -2.90 -3.14 -12.34
N LEU A 58 -2.43 -2.08 -11.68
CA LEU A 58 -1.32 -2.16 -10.72
C LEU A 58 -1.67 -3.06 -9.54
N LEU A 59 -2.92 -2.98 -9.05
CA LEU A 59 -3.39 -3.84 -7.97
C LEU A 59 -3.37 -5.31 -8.38
N GLN A 60 -3.89 -5.67 -9.55
CA GLN A 60 -3.88 -7.04 -10.04
C GLN A 60 -2.46 -7.61 -10.24
N GLU A 61 -1.49 -6.79 -10.63
CA GLU A 61 -0.09 -7.21 -10.71
C GLU A 61 0.49 -7.57 -9.33
N ALA A 62 0.09 -6.85 -8.29
CA ALA A 62 0.59 -7.02 -6.93
C ALA A 62 -0.05 -8.20 -6.19
N LEU A 63 -1.31 -8.53 -6.49
CA LEU A 63 -2.04 -9.63 -5.85
C LEU A 63 -1.56 -11.00 -6.34
N GLY A 64 -1.60 -11.99 -5.46
CA GLY A 64 -1.24 -13.37 -5.75
C GLY A 64 -2.22 -14.39 -5.18
N LYS A 65 -2.26 -15.55 -5.82
CA LYS A 65 -2.93 -16.73 -5.30
C LYS A 65 -2.06 -17.42 -4.25
N THR A 66 -2.66 -18.35 -3.52
CA THR A 66 -1.93 -19.23 -2.59
C THR A 66 -0.66 -19.78 -3.22
N GLY A 67 0.46 -19.63 -2.55
CA GLY A 67 1.77 -20.16 -2.99
C GLY A 67 2.59 -19.22 -3.88
N GLU A 68 2.07 -18.05 -4.30
CA GLU A 68 2.80 -17.14 -5.21
C GLU A 68 3.71 -16.13 -4.50
N GLY A 69 3.56 -15.92 -3.18
CA GLY A 69 4.41 -15.00 -2.42
C GLY A 69 4.24 -13.53 -2.75
N LYS A 70 3.11 -13.13 -3.32
CA LYS A 70 2.70 -11.75 -3.59
C LYS A 70 1.86 -11.18 -2.43
N LEU A 71 1.03 -10.19 -2.68
CA LEU A 71 0.07 -9.70 -1.68
C LEU A 71 -1.18 -10.59 -1.63
N CYS A 72 -1.67 -10.87 -0.43
CA CYS A 72 -2.95 -11.54 -0.20
C CYS A 72 -4.12 -10.61 -0.48
N ALA A 73 -4.02 -9.37 0.00
CA ALA A 73 -4.93 -8.26 -0.29
C ALA A 73 -4.10 -6.99 -0.45
N GLY A 74 -4.67 -5.93 -1.03
CA GLY A 74 -3.90 -4.71 -1.23
C GLY A 74 -4.76 -3.50 -1.53
N ARG A 75 -4.16 -2.32 -1.36
CA ARG A 75 -4.74 -1.04 -1.75
C ARG A 75 -3.69 -0.20 -2.46
N VAL A 76 -4.12 0.53 -3.48
CA VAL A 76 -3.22 1.43 -4.23
C VAL A 76 -3.14 2.79 -3.57
N PHE A 77 -1.93 3.30 -3.51
CA PHE A 77 -1.63 4.64 -3.00
C PHE A 77 -0.71 5.38 -3.97
N ALA A 78 -0.78 6.71 -3.96
CA ALA A 78 0.16 7.57 -4.64
C ALA A 78 0.94 8.43 -3.64
N ALA A 79 2.23 8.59 -3.86
CA ALA A 79 3.05 9.53 -3.09
C ALA A 79 2.70 10.96 -3.48
N SER A 80 2.28 11.78 -2.51
CA SER A 80 1.85 13.16 -2.74
C SER A 80 3.01 14.09 -3.08
N GLN A 81 4.20 13.83 -2.51
CA GLN A 81 5.41 14.63 -2.73
C GLN A 81 6.63 13.72 -2.83
N ALA A 82 7.64 14.17 -3.61
CA ALA A 82 8.93 13.51 -3.68
C ALA A 82 9.61 13.47 -2.30
N GLY A 83 10.22 12.35 -1.97
CA GLY A 83 10.97 12.18 -0.72
C GLY A 83 10.13 12.05 0.54
N SER A 84 8.80 12.15 0.47
CA SER A 84 7.91 12.10 1.63
C SER A 84 7.80 10.71 2.26
N VAL A 85 7.99 9.64 1.48
CA VAL A 85 7.86 8.26 1.93
C VAL A 85 9.17 7.51 1.71
N THR A 86 9.74 7.02 2.81
CA THR A 86 10.95 6.18 2.77
C THR A 86 10.54 4.71 2.60
N VAL A 87 11.27 4.01 1.73
CA VAL A 87 11.12 2.57 1.49
C VAL A 87 12.47 1.86 1.56
N TYR A 88 12.44 0.59 1.94
CA TYR A 88 13.63 -0.23 2.10
C TYR A 88 13.51 -1.50 1.27
N ARG A 89 14.64 -1.98 0.77
CA ARG A 89 14.67 -3.24 0.03
C ARG A 89 15.91 -4.06 0.44
N VAL A 90 15.67 -5.30 0.80
CA VAL A 90 16.71 -6.32 0.89
C VAL A 90 16.81 -7.03 -0.46
N TRP A 91 18.03 -7.19 -0.98
CA TRP A 91 18.26 -7.69 -2.33
C TRP A 91 19.53 -8.55 -2.43
N ASN A 92 19.84 -9.08 -3.61
CA ASN A 92 20.95 -9.98 -3.86
C ASN A 92 22.07 -9.28 -4.64
N SER A 93 23.23 -9.06 -4.00
CA SER A 93 24.38 -8.39 -4.61
C SER A 93 24.97 -9.13 -5.82
N ALA A 94 24.82 -10.45 -5.89
CA ALA A 94 25.25 -11.22 -7.06
C ALA A 94 24.40 -10.90 -8.33
N LYS A 95 23.26 -10.22 -8.14
CA LYS A 95 22.34 -9.81 -9.20
C LYS A 95 21.99 -8.34 -9.03
N SER A 96 22.91 -7.42 -9.36
CA SER A 96 22.80 -5.99 -9.10
C SER A 96 21.50 -5.34 -9.61
N TYR A 97 20.94 -5.85 -10.71
CA TYR A 97 19.64 -5.38 -11.24
C TYR A 97 18.47 -5.62 -10.28
N THR A 98 18.65 -6.45 -9.24
CA THR A 98 17.60 -6.72 -8.23
C THR A 98 17.52 -5.63 -7.17
N GLU A 99 18.48 -4.71 -7.09
CA GLU A 99 18.48 -3.60 -6.13
C GLU A 99 17.18 -2.76 -6.25
N PHE A 100 16.76 -2.48 -7.48
CA PHE A 100 15.56 -1.69 -7.74
C PHE A 100 14.39 -2.57 -8.21
N GLY A 101 14.19 -3.73 -7.59
CA GLY A 101 13.09 -4.62 -7.90
C GLY A 101 11.73 -4.08 -7.47
N LYS A 102 10.71 -4.94 -7.56
CA LYS A 102 9.30 -4.55 -7.38
C LYS A 102 8.83 -4.53 -5.91
N TRP A 103 9.47 -5.27 -5.00
CA TRP A 103 9.03 -5.48 -3.62
C TRP A 103 9.87 -4.72 -2.62
N TRP A 104 9.22 -3.97 -1.73
CA TRP A 104 9.84 -3.07 -0.76
C TRP A 104 9.13 -3.18 0.60
N SER A 105 9.74 -2.60 1.63
CA SER A 105 9.20 -2.47 3.00
C SER A 105 9.08 -1.00 3.38
N LEU A 106 8.05 -0.63 4.15
CA LEU A 106 7.92 0.72 4.72
C LEU A 106 8.84 0.93 5.92
N SER A 107 9.11 -0.13 6.67
CA SER A 107 10.02 -0.12 7.82
C SER A 107 11.38 -0.69 7.45
N LYS A 108 12.44 -0.17 8.09
CA LYS A 108 13.78 -0.73 7.93
C LYS A 108 13.77 -2.18 8.39
N PRO A 109 14.14 -3.14 7.53
CA PRO A 109 14.26 -4.55 7.92
C PRO A 109 15.23 -4.74 9.08
N ILE A 110 14.85 -5.56 10.04
CA ILE A 110 15.64 -5.96 11.20
C ILE A 110 15.59 -7.48 11.37
N GLY A 111 16.47 -8.03 12.19
CA GLY A 111 16.50 -9.47 12.48
C GLY A 111 17.39 -10.26 11.52
N THR A 112 17.05 -11.51 11.27
CA THR A 112 17.81 -12.45 10.46
C THR A 112 17.24 -12.62 9.05
N VAL A 113 18.04 -13.16 8.12
CA VAL A 113 17.54 -13.56 6.79
C VAL A 113 16.36 -14.54 6.92
N ALA A 114 16.43 -15.47 7.86
CA ALA A 114 15.38 -16.48 8.06
C ALA A 114 14.06 -15.84 8.50
N SER A 115 14.08 -14.97 9.51
CA SER A 115 12.87 -14.25 9.97
C SER A 115 12.29 -13.35 8.87
N TYR A 116 13.14 -12.63 8.15
CA TYR A 116 12.69 -11.76 7.06
C TYR A 116 12.04 -12.55 5.90
N ARG A 117 12.58 -13.75 5.58
CA ARG A 117 11.97 -14.64 4.59
C ARG A 117 10.58 -15.10 5.00
N GLU A 118 10.43 -15.50 6.25
CA GLU A 118 9.14 -15.93 6.80
C GLU A 118 8.12 -14.80 6.82
N GLU A 119 8.51 -13.63 7.31
CA GLU A 119 7.66 -12.43 7.39
C GLU A 119 7.19 -11.93 6.01
N ASN A 120 8.02 -12.10 4.98
CA ASN A 120 7.75 -11.58 3.64
C ASN A 120 7.48 -12.67 2.60
N ALA A 121 7.37 -13.93 3.02
CA ALA A 121 7.14 -15.10 2.17
C ALA A 121 8.12 -15.18 0.97
N ILE A 122 9.43 -15.01 1.24
CA ILE A 122 10.48 -15.00 0.20
C ILE A 122 11.22 -16.32 0.17
N CYS A 123 11.03 -17.07 -0.89
CA CYS A 123 11.71 -18.35 -1.07
C CYS A 123 13.23 -18.21 -1.17
N PRO A 124 14.01 -19.13 -0.57
CA PRO A 124 15.47 -19.11 -0.62
C PRO A 124 16.04 -19.02 -2.04
N GLU A 125 15.44 -19.74 -2.97
CA GLU A 125 15.86 -19.77 -4.37
C GLU A 125 15.58 -18.47 -5.14
N TRP A 126 14.76 -17.57 -4.62
CA TRP A 126 14.44 -16.31 -5.29
C TRP A 126 15.51 -15.23 -5.08
N SER A 127 16.12 -15.17 -3.90
CA SER A 127 17.10 -14.14 -3.55
C SER A 127 17.97 -14.52 -2.35
N GLU A 128 19.25 -14.17 -2.36
CA GLU A 128 20.16 -14.33 -1.22
C GLU A 128 19.84 -13.38 -0.06
N LEU A 129 19.26 -12.21 -0.36
CA LEU A 129 18.90 -11.19 0.65
C LEU A 129 20.12 -10.74 1.49
N ASN A 130 21.19 -10.31 0.85
CA ASN A 130 22.46 -10.00 1.51
C ASN A 130 22.86 -8.51 1.45
N GLN A 131 22.02 -7.65 0.88
CA GLN A 131 22.25 -6.21 0.82
C GLN A 131 20.97 -5.45 1.16
N LEU A 132 21.13 -4.27 1.73
CA LEU A 132 20.02 -3.37 2.08
C LEU A 132 20.19 -2.02 1.39
N THR A 133 19.14 -1.57 0.71
CA THR A 133 19.04 -0.23 0.12
C THR A 133 17.85 0.51 0.72
N ARG A 134 18.04 1.81 0.95
CA ARG A 134 17.00 2.76 1.34
C ARG A 134 16.79 3.73 0.19
N CYS A 135 15.54 3.99 -0.16
CA CYS A 135 15.15 5.01 -1.14
C CYS A 135 13.97 5.84 -0.60
N THR A 136 13.59 6.86 -1.35
CA THR A 136 12.32 7.56 -1.18
C THR A 136 11.45 7.40 -2.43
N LEU A 137 10.13 7.48 -2.28
CA LEU A 137 9.23 7.46 -3.42
C LEU A 137 9.30 8.78 -4.20
N LYS A 138 9.25 8.69 -5.53
CA LYS A 138 9.05 9.87 -6.39
C LYS A 138 7.65 10.45 -6.21
N ALA A 139 7.49 11.74 -6.47
CA ALA A 139 6.17 12.37 -6.51
C ALA A 139 5.26 11.66 -7.53
N GLY A 140 4.03 11.37 -7.15
CA GLY A 140 3.08 10.65 -7.99
C GLY A 140 3.35 9.15 -8.18
N ALA A 141 4.43 8.61 -7.58
CA ALA A 141 4.69 7.18 -7.62
C ALA A 141 3.52 6.39 -7.02
N LYS A 142 2.96 5.47 -7.81
CA LYS A 142 1.91 4.57 -7.34
C LYS A 142 2.52 3.31 -6.77
N VAL A 143 2.00 2.87 -5.62
CA VAL A 143 2.39 1.65 -4.93
C VAL A 143 1.17 0.88 -4.46
N VAL A 144 1.29 -0.42 -4.34
CA VAL A 144 0.29 -1.26 -3.68
C VAL A 144 0.84 -1.69 -2.33
N ILE A 145 0.06 -1.50 -1.27
CA ILE A 145 0.43 -1.91 0.09
C ILE A 145 -0.57 -2.94 0.57
N GLY A 146 -0.06 -3.99 1.21
CA GLY A 146 -0.91 -5.02 1.80
C GLY A 146 -0.15 -6.16 2.44
N PRO A 147 -0.88 -7.03 3.20
CA PRO A 147 -0.32 -8.21 3.84
C PRO A 147 0.12 -9.27 2.83
N GLY A 148 1.12 -10.05 3.21
CA GLY A 148 1.72 -11.08 2.34
C GLY A 148 0.84 -12.30 2.13
N GLN A 149 0.87 -12.84 0.90
CA GLN A 149 0.32 -14.15 0.55
C GLN A 149 1.36 -15.24 0.86
N SER A 150 0.90 -16.49 1.02
CA SER A 150 1.77 -17.65 1.17
C SER A 150 2.68 -17.87 -0.04
N ALA A 151 3.83 -18.50 0.17
CA ALA A 151 4.77 -18.87 -0.89
C ALA A 151 5.12 -20.34 -0.83
N SER A 152 4.98 -21.05 -1.97
CA SER A 152 5.43 -22.43 -2.14
C SER A 152 6.84 -22.42 -2.75
N CYS A 153 7.81 -22.84 -1.96
CA CYS A 153 9.22 -22.90 -2.33
C CYS A 153 9.60 -24.34 -2.72
N MET A 154 10.80 -24.54 -3.26
CA MET A 154 11.27 -25.86 -3.67
C MET A 154 11.29 -26.87 -2.51
N THR A 155 11.62 -26.45 -1.29
CA THR A 155 11.83 -27.35 -0.14
C THR A 155 10.97 -27.03 1.07
N LEU A 156 10.21 -25.91 1.06
CA LEU A 156 9.39 -25.47 2.18
C LEU A 156 8.24 -24.60 1.69
N THR A 157 7.32 -24.26 2.59
CA THR A 157 6.22 -23.33 2.31
C THR A 157 6.16 -22.30 3.43
N TYR A 158 6.05 -21.04 3.06
CA TYR A 158 5.73 -19.94 4.00
C TYR A 158 4.21 -19.70 4.01
N GLY A 159 3.67 -19.46 5.20
CA GLY A 159 2.26 -19.09 5.38
C GLY A 159 1.97 -17.67 4.93
N LYS A 160 0.68 -17.29 4.94
CA LYS A 160 0.27 -15.87 4.82
C LYS A 160 0.86 -15.07 5.97
N SER A 161 1.25 -13.82 5.71
CA SER A 161 1.90 -12.94 6.68
C SER A 161 1.09 -11.66 6.90
N ALA A 162 1.06 -11.18 8.16
CA ALA A 162 0.47 -9.90 8.51
C ALA A 162 1.34 -8.69 8.12
N VAL A 163 2.61 -8.93 7.75
CA VAL A 163 3.54 -7.86 7.39
C VAL A 163 3.11 -7.21 6.09
N ASN A 164 2.88 -5.90 6.13
CA ASN A 164 2.55 -5.12 4.94
C ASN A 164 3.79 -4.92 4.06
N GLN A 165 3.72 -5.41 2.85
CA GLN A 165 4.72 -5.21 1.81
C GLN A 165 4.30 -4.09 0.88
N VAL A 166 5.26 -3.48 0.20
CA VAL A 166 5.05 -2.45 -0.81
C VAL A 166 5.43 -2.99 -2.18
N TYR A 167 4.47 -3.06 -3.08
CA TYR A 167 4.70 -3.37 -4.49
C TYR A 167 4.73 -2.09 -5.32
N MET A 168 5.69 -1.98 -6.23
CA MET A 168 5.74 -0.95 -7.25
C MET A 168 6.25 -1.55 -8.57
N ALA A 169 5.76 -1.04 -9.70
CA ALA A 169 6.05 -1.60 -11.02
C ALA A 169 7.43 -1.15 -11.56
N ASN A 170 8.48 -1.14 -10.71
CA ASN A 170 9.84 -0.86 -11.18
C ASN A 170 10.26 -1.84 -12.26
N ASP A 171 10.87 -1.33 -13.35
CA ASP A 171 11.52 -2.13 -14.37
C ASP A 171 12.86 -1.49 -14.78
N THR A 172 13.96 -2.04 -14.25
CA THR A 172 15.31 -1.57 -14.51
C THR A 172 15.75 -1.75 -15.96
N ARG A 173 15.16 -2.70 -16.70
CA ARG A 173 15.51 -2.96 -18.11
C ARG A 173 15.13 -1.80 -19.04
N VAL A 174 14.08 -1.07 -18.67
CA VAL A 174 13.59 0.10 -19.41
C VAL A 174 13.81 1.41 -18.66
N GLY A 175 14.57 1.39 -17.56
CA GLY A 175 14.86 2.56 -16.74
C GLY A 175 13.64 3.14 -15.99
N MET A 176 12.56 2.38 -15.86
CA MET A 176 11.35 2.81 -15.17
C MET A 176 11.47 2.56 -13.66
N LEU A 177 11.76 3.62 -12.90
CA LEU A 177 11.91 3.57 -11.46
C LEU A 177 11.00 4.60 -10.78
N TYR A 178 10.25 4.14 -9.77
CA TYR A 178 9.35 4.95 -8.94
C TYR A 178 10.01 5.41 -7.62
N VAL A 179 11.30 5.15 -7.47
CA VAL A 179 12.11 5.55 -6.32
C VAL A 179 13.22 6.50 -6.74
N GLU A 180 13.71 7.30 -5.77
CA GLU A 180 14.81 8.25 -5.92
C GLU A 180 15.55 8.42 -4.59
N GLY A 181 16.65 9.21 -4.57
CA GLY A 181 17.42 9.49 -3.36
C GLY A 181 17.94 8.22 -2.68
N CYS A 182 18.28 7.21 -3.47
CA CYS A 182 18.66 5.91 -2.98
C CYS A 182 20.07 5.91 -2.38
N SER A 183 20.25 5.14 -1.30
CA SER A 183 21.54 4.86 -0.69
C SER A 183 21.61 3.40 -0.25
N GLN A 184 22.71 2.74 -0.59
CA GLN A 184 23.02 1.41 -0.07
C GLN A 184 23.41 1.54 1.40
N LEU A 185 22.82 0.73 2.25
CA LEU A 185 23.12 0.69 3.69
C LEU A 185 24.13 -0.40 4.04
N GLY A 186 24.59 -1.16 3.05
CA GLY A 186 25.60 -2.20 3.18
C GLY A 186 25.04 -3.61 3.28
N VAL A 187 25.89 -4.51 3.78
CA VAL A 187 25.55 -5.92 3.99
C VAL A 187 24.40 -6.03 5.00
N TRP A 188 23.46 -6.95 4.73
CA TRP A 188 22.31 -7.23 5.59
C TRP A 188 22.17 -8.74 5.81
N PRO A 189 21.86 -9.20 7.00
CA PRO A 189 21.87 -8.54 8.31
C PRO A 189 23.27 -8.30 8.77
#